data_e34b8f3b4618317fbca590f5568086f5
#
_entry.id   e34b8f3b4618317fbca590f5568086f5
#
_cell.length_a   1.000
_cell.length_b   1.000
_cell.length_c   1.000
_cell.angle_alpha   90.00
_cell.angle_beta   90.00
_cell.angle_gamma   90.00
#
_symmetry.space_group_name_H-M   'P 1'
#
loop_
_entity.id
_entity.type
_entity.pdbx_description
1 polymer ?
#
loop_
_entity_poly.entity_id
_entity_poly.type
_entity_poly.pdbx_seq_one_letter_code
_entity_poly.pdbx_strand_id
1 'polypeptide(L)'
;MSENSGQTLRRSIGIVFSDGGLLALSAARGPESSEHGEEQVTAVICDPDGAPVEVSETLLSTEYGPDGVQRRATLELWTDGEEGQPLRGAGTLISVAKVRRPGIESDIAFFRWSVEGREGLGHYELAREDA
;
A
#
# COMPACT_ATOMS: atom_id res chain seq x y z
N MET A 1 -17.71 2.79 27.09
CA MET A 1 -16.88 2.14 26.66
C MET A 1 -16.69 2.09 25.27
N SER A 2 -15.67 2.11 24.77
CA SER A 2 -15.48 2.21 23.47
C SER A 2 -15.11 0.96 22.92
N GLU A 3 -15.97 0.40 22.31
CA GLU A 3 -15.80 -0.82 21.89
C GLU A 3 -15.09 -0.96 20.67
N ASN A 4 -15.02 0.00 19.88
CA ASN A 4 -14.38 -0.16 18.63
C ASN A 4 -12.98 0.23 18.63
N SER A 5 -12.44 0.45 19.78
CA SER A 5 -11.11 0.95 19.82
C SER A 5 -10.08 -0.09 19.54
N GLY A 6 -10.45 -1.31 19.32
CA GLY A 6 -9.45 -2.31 19.15
C GLY A 6 -9.07 -2.65 17.74
N GLN A 7 -9.54 -1.91 16.76
CA GLN A 7 -9.28 -2.34 15.39
C GLN A 7 -8.01 -1.74 14.84
N THR A 8 -7.18 -2.57 14.22
CA THR A 8 -5.96 -2.14 13.54
C THR A 8 -6.18 -2.22 12.05
N LEU A 9 -5.77 -1.20 11.35
CA LEU A 9 -5.87 -1.15 9.90
C LEU A 9 -4.49 -1.32 9.31
N ARG A 10 -4.36 -2.27 8.38
CA ARG A 10 -3.10 -2.51 7.70
C ARG A 10 -3.30 -2.43 6.22
N ARG A 11 -2.34 -1.81 5.55
CA ARG A 11 -2.32 -1.77 4.10
C ARG A 11 -1.00 -2.35 3.63
N SER A 12 -1.05 -3.21 2.62
CA SER A 12 0.19 -3.73 2.06
C SER A 12 0.06 -3.78 0.55
N ILE A 13 1.12 -3.36 -0.11
CA ILE A 13 1.18 -3.32 -1.55
C ILE A 13 2.42 -4.06 -1.99
N GLY A 14 2.29 -4.95 -2.95
CA GLY A 14 3.43 -5.63 -3.54
C GLY A 14 3.29 -5.57 -5.04
N ILE A 15 4.32 -5.09 -5.73
CA ILE A 15 4.31 -4.92 -7.17
C ILE A 15 5.50 -5.65 -7.74
N VAL A 16 5.26 -6.43 -8.79
CA VAL A 16 6.34 -7.03 -9.57
C VAL A 16 6.36 -6.32 -10.90
N PHE A 17 7.46 -5.67 -11.22
CA PHE A 17 7.58 -4.91 -12.45
C PHE A 17 7.98 -5.83 -13.60
N SER A 18 7.64 -5.41 -14.80
CA SER A 18 7.94 -6.23 -15.97
C SER A 18 9.43 -6.36 -16.20
N ASP A 19 10.23 -5.46 -15.65
CA ASP A 19 11.69 -5.55 -15.79
C ASP A 19 12.31 -6.47 -14.72
N GLY A 20 11.51 -7.05 -13.84
CA GLY A 20 12.03 -7.94 -12.81
C GLY A 20 12.25 -7.29 -11.47
N GLY A 21 12.11 -5.98 -11.38
CA GLY A 21 12.20 -5.31 -10.08
C GLY A 21 10.92 -5.48 -9.30
N LEU A 22 10.95 -5.01 -8.04
CA LEU A 22 9.74 -5.07 -7.24
C LEU A 22 9.67 -3.92 -6.24
N LEU A 23 8.48 -3.68 -5.77
CA LEU A 23 8.23 -2.68 -4.75
C LEU A 23 7.35 -3.31 -3.67
N ALA A 24 7.70 -3.12 -2.42
CA ALA A 24 6.92 -3.59 -1.30
C ALA A 24 6.65 -2.42 -0.37
N LEU A 25 5.39 -2.27 0.02
CA LEU A 25 4.97 -1.17 0.88
C LEU A 25 4.09 -1.73 1.96
N SER A 26 4.28 -1.24 3.17
CA SER A 26 3.49 -1.66 4.31
C SER A 26 3.13 -0.44 5.14
N ALA A 27 1.87 -0.35 5.54
CA ALA A 27 1.39 0.75 6.35
C ALA A 27 0.47 0.19 7.41
N ALA A 28 0.57 0.73 8.61
CA ALA A 28 -0.26 0.25 9.71
C ALA A 28 -0.68 1.42 10.57
N ARG A 29 -1.92 1.38 11.01
CA ARG A 29 -2.47 2.37 11.93
C ARG A 29 -3.18 1.63 13.03
N GLY A 30 -2.68 1.74 14.24
CA GLY A 30 -3.28 1.08 15.37
C GLY A 30 -4.48 1.83 15.91
N PRO A 31 -5.17 1.24 16.86
CA PRO A 31 -6.39 1.87 17.39
C PRO A 31 -6.11 3.16 18.11
N GLU A 32 -4.92 3.35 18.61
CA GLU A 32 -4.66 4.52 19.38
C GLU A 32 -4.24 5.71 18.59
N SER A 33 -3.94 5.55 17.33
CA SER A 33 -3.53 6.67 16.52
C SER A 33 -4.67 7.19 15.68
N SER A 34 -5.87 7.01 16.14
CA SER A 34 -7.00 7.33 15.32
C SER A 34 -7.17 8.79 15.07
N GLU A 35 -6.69 9.62 15.99
CA GLU A 35 -7.01 10.97 15.87
C GLU A 35 -6.49 11.63 14.67
N HIS A 36 -5.29 11.40 14.33
CA HIS A 36 -4.71 12.05 13.21
C HIS A 36 -4.30 11.10 12.14
N GLY A 37 -4.79 9.90 12.20
CA GLY A 37 -4.46 8.97 11.17
C GLY A 37 -2.99 8.74 11.01
N GLU A 38 -2.27 8.70 12.11
CA GLU A 38 -0.86 8.56 11.99
C GLU A 38 -0.53 7.18 11.57
N GLU A 39 -0.35 7.00 10.31
CA GLU A 39 -0.02 5.73 9.72
C GLU A 39 1.47 5.68 9.53
N GLN A 40 2.09 4.59 9.97
CA GLN A 40 3.50 4.40 9.72
C GLN A 40 3.65 3.64 8.43
N VAL A 41 4.31 4.25 7.46
CA VAL A 41 4.42 3.68 6.12
C VAL A 41 5.88 3.42 5.84
N THR A 42 6.18 2.21 5.41
CA THR A 42 7.53 1.85 5.00
C THR A 42 7.47 1.26 3.60
N ALA A 43 8.51 1.48 2.82
CA ALA A 43 8.56 0.94 1.47
C ALA A 43 9.99 0.67 1.08
N VAL A 44 10.16 -0.32 0.20
CA VAL A 44 11.46 -0.64 -0.35
C VAL A 44 11.27 -0.96 -1.82
N ILE A 45 12.22 -0.55 -2.64
CA ILE A 45 12.22 -0.84 -4.05
C ILE A 45 13.47 -1.66 -4.33
N CYS A 46 13.30 -2.77 -5.07
CA CYS A 46 14.43 -3.57 -5.49
C CYS A 46 14.55 -3.49 -6.99
N ASP A 47 15.74 -3.14 -7.47
CA ASP A 47 15.99 -3.13 -8.89
C ASP A 47 16.09 -4.54 -9.42
N PRO A 48 16.04 -4.72 -10.75
CA PRO A 48 16.11 -6.07 -11.29
C PRO A 48 17.37 -6.83 -10.91
N ASP A 49 18.45 -6.12 -10.61
CA ASP A 49 19.66 -6.78 -10.17
C ASP A 49 19.64 -7.08 -8.70
N GLY A 50 18.54 -6.81 -8.02
CA GLY A 50 18.39 -7.19 -6.63
C GLY A 50 18.86 -6.17 -5.61
N ALA A 51 19.31 -5.00 -6.04
CA ALA A 51 19.78 -4.00 -5.08
C ALA A 51 18.60 -3.29 -4.46
N PRO A 52 18.44 -3.34 -3.14
CA PRO A 52 17.33 -2.65 -2.48
C PRO A 52 17.62 -1.17 -2.31
N VAL A 53 16.60 -0.36 -2.47
CA VAL A 53 16.68 1.07 -2.25
C VAL A 53 15.61 1.41 -1.22
N GLU A 54 16.04 1.96 -0.11
CA GLU A 54 15.11 2.34 0.94
C GLU A 54 14.41 3.62 0.59
N VAL A 55 13.12 3.66 0.88
CA VAL A 55 12.31 4.84 0.64
C VAL A 55 12.20 5.59 1.94
N SER A 56 12.62 6.85 1.95
CA SER A 56 12.65 7.62 3.19
C SER A 56 11.29 8.17 3.55
N GLU A 57 10.43 8.40 2.56
CA GLU A 57 9.11 8.93 2.83
C GLU A 57 8.16 8.46 1.75
N THR A 58 6.94 8.11 2.14
CA THR A 58 5.95 7.56 1.22
C THR A 58 4.61 8.22 1.45
N LEU A 59 3.98 8.65 0.38
CA LEU A 59 2.59 9.07 0.43
C LEU A 59 1.77 8.11 -0.40
N LEU A 60 0.68 7.64 0.18
CA LEU A 60 -0.23 6.72 -0.47
C LEU A 60 -1.62 7.30 -0.39
N SER A 61 -2.25 7.49 -1.55
CA SER A 61 -3.62 7.96 -1.63
C SER A 61 -4.46 6.90 -2.31
N THR A 62 -5.64 6.66 -1.79
CA THR A 62 -6.51 5.62 -2.30
C THR A 62 -7.88 6.17 -2.59
N GLU A 63 -8.42 5.82 -3.75
CA GLU A 63 -9.80 6.09 -4.08
C GLU A 63 -10.58 4.81 -3.94
N TYR A 64 -11.70 4.88 -3.22
CA TYR A 64 -12.52 3.72 -2.98
C TYR A 64 -13.79 3.81 -3.80
N GLY A 65 -14.29 2.66 -4.22
CA GLY A 65 -15.56 2.61 -4.90
C GLY A 65 -16.71 2.68 -3.92
N PRO A 66 -17.94 2.66 -4.44
CA PRO A 66 -19.12 2.71 -3.55
C PRO A 66 -19.23 1.51 -2.63
N ASP A 67 -18.57 0.42 -2.97
CA ASP A 67 -18.54 -0.76 -2.13
C ASP A 67 -17.42 -0.72 -1.10
N GLY A 68 -16.67 0.37 -1.02
CA GLY A 68 -15.58 0.48 -0.07
C GLY A 68 -14.29 -0.20 -0.48
N VAL A 69 -14.22 -0.72 -1.69
CA VAL A 69 -13.05 -1.45 -2.15
C VAL A 69 -12.11 -0.50 -2.89
N GLN A 70 -10.83 -0.71 -2.74
CA GLN A 70 -9.81 0.09 -3.40
C GLN A 70 -9.97 0.00 -4.90
N ARG A 71 -10.06 1.13 -5.56
CA ARG A 71 -10.21 1.17 -7.02
C ARG A 71 -9.02 1.78 -7.71
N ARG A 72 -8.38 2.72 -7.04
CA ARG A 72 -7.26 3.44 -7.60
C ARG A 72 -6.34 3.84 -6.49
N ALA A 73 -5.06 3.87 -6.76
CA ALA A 73 -4.10 4.32 -5.76
C ALA A 73 -3.03 5.13 -6.44
N THR A 74 -2.50 6.13 -5.73
CA THR A 74 -1.35 6.88 -6.19
C THR A 74 -0.28 6.83 -5.12
N LEU A 75 0.96 6.82 -5.56
CA LEU A 75 2.11 6.73 -4.69
C LEU A 75 3.08 7.85 -5.00
N GLU A 76 3.69 8.39 -3.94
CA GLU A 76 4.84 9.25 -4.08
C GLU A 76 5.90 8.74 -3.13
N LEU A 77 7.06 8.44 -3.65
CA LEU A 77 8.11 7.78 -2.90
C LEU A 77 9.39 8.60 -2.97
N TRP A 78 9.89 9.03 -1.83
CA TRP A 78 11.14 9.78 -1.77
C TRP A 78 12.24 8.84 -1.33
N THR A 79 13.36 8.84 -2.06
CA THR A 79 14.49 8.00 -1.71
C THR A 79 15.65 8.90 -1.30
N ASP A 80 16.51 8.37 -0.45
CA ASP A 80 17.67 9.10 -0.04
C ASP A 80 18.53 9.38 -1.25
N GLY A 81 19.08 10.57 -1.33
CA GLY A 81 19.92 10.94 -2.44
C GLY A 81 19.18 11.53 -3.61
N GLU A 82 17.88 11.49 -3.58
CA GLU A 82 17.08 12.12 -4.62
C GLU A 82 16.70 13.49 -4.19
N GLU A 83 17.07 14.50 -4.90
CA GLU A 83 16.87 15.81 -4.43
C GLU A 83 15.55 16.32 -4.79
N GLY A 84 14.61 16.13 -3.90
CA GLY A 84 13.36 16.82 -4.00
C GLY A 84 12.40 16.28 -5.02
N GLN A 85 12.69 15.14 -5.65
CA GLN A 85 11.79 14.62 -6.66
C GLN A 85 11.34 13.23 -6.31
N PRO A 86 10.08 13.05 -5.96
CA PRO A 86 9.60 11.71 -5.65
C PRO A 86 9.41 10.89 -6.91
N LEU A 87 9.49 9.59 -6.74
CA LEU A 87 9.02 8.66 -7.76
C LEU A 87 7.51 8.60 -7.65
N ARG A 88 6.83 8.71 -8.75
CA ARG A 88 5.37 8.73 -8.73
C ARG A 88 4.81 7.52 -9.42
N GLY A 89 3.78 6.96 -8.81
CA GLY A 89 3.15 5.78 -9.35
C GLY A 89 1.65 5.82 -9.20
N ALA A 90 0.98 5.03 -10.01
CA ALA A 90 -0.46 4.91 -9.95
C ALA A 90 -0.86 3.48 -10.25
N GLY A 91 -1.93 3.05 -9.63
CA GLY A 91 -2.46 1.72 -9.85
C GLY A 91 -3.96 1.76 -10.04
N THR A 92 -4.46 0.79 -10.80
CA THR A 92 -5.89 0.69 -11.11
C THR A 92 -6.33 -0.74 -10.88
N LEU A 93 -7.51 -0.90 -10.34
CA LEU A 93 -8.05 -2.20 -9.97
C LEU A 93 -8.29 -3.09 -11.17
N ILE A 94 -7.87 -4.34 -11.07
CA ILE A 94 -8.20 -5.37 -12.03
C ILE A 94 -9.26 -6.29 -11.45
N SER A 95 -9.03 -6.80 -10.25
CA SER A 95 -10.00 -7.70 -9.61
C SER A 95 -9.79 -7.65 -8.11
N VAL A 96 -10.75 -8.15 -7.36
CA VAL A 96 -10.68 -8.10 -5.91
C VAL A 96 -11.23 -9.40 -5.32
N ALA A 97 -10.65 -9.81 -4.21
CA ALA A 97 -11.15 -10.91 -3.41
C ALA A 97 -11.32 -10.42 -1.98
N LYS A 98 -12.43 -10.82 -1.37
CA LYS A 98 -12.67 -10.49 0.03
C LYS A 98 -12.47 -11.75 0.84
N VAL A 99 -11.65 -11.65 1.89
CA VAL A 99 -11.31 -12.79 2.71
C VAL A 99 -11.68 -12.45 4.14
N ARG A 100 -12.43 -13.33 4.79
CA ARG A 100 -12.84 -13.12 6.16
C ARG A 100 -12.42 -14.30 6.99
N ARG A 101 -11.79 -14.01 8.10
CA ARG A 101 -11.41 -15.00 9.10
C ARG A 101 -11.72 -14.40 10.46
N PRO A 102 -11.79 -15.23 11.50
CA PRO A 102 -12.11 -14.67 12.82
C PRO A 102 -11.15 -13.54 13.17
N GLY A 103 -11.72 -12.38 13.42
CA GLY A 103 -10.95 -11.20 13.82
C GLY A 103 -10.25 -10.48 12.70
N ILE A 104 -10.35 -10.93 11.45
CA ILE A 104 -9.65 -10.29 10.35
C ILE A 104 -10.53 -10.25 9.12
N GLU A 105 -10.68 -9.06 8.55
CA GLU A 105 -11.33 -8.89 7.27
C GLU A 105 -10.35 -8.26 6.30
N SER A 106 -10.17 -8.87 5.14
CA SER A 106 -9.23 -8.38 4.15
C SER A 106 -9.91 -8.17 2.82
N ASP A 107 -9.66 -7.02 2.20
CA ASP A 107 -9.98 -6.78 0.81
C ASP A 107 -8.67 -6.85 0.06
N ILE A 108 -8.50 -7.86 -0.79
CA ILE A 108 -7.27 -8.05 -1.53
C ILE A 108 -7.55 -7.66 -2.97
N ALA A 109 -7.07 -6.51 -3.36
CA ALA A 109 -7.27 -5.99 -4.69
C ALA A 109 -6.05 -6.27 -5.53
N PHE A 110 -6.25 -6.69 -6.76
CA PHE A 110 -5.16 -6.92 -7.67
C PHE A 110 -5.15 -5.75 -8.65
N PHE A 111 -4.01 -5.13 -8.78
CA PHE A 111 -3.88 -3.85 -9.49
C PHE A 111 -2.88 -3.94 -10.61
N ARG A 112 -3.11 -3.15 -11.65
CA ARG A 112 -2.09 -2.86 -12.63
C ARG A 112 -1.45 -1.55 -12.24
N TRP A 113 -0.13 -1.54 -12.17
CA TRP A 113 0.62 -0.40 -11.66
C TRP A 113 1.55 0.17 -12.71
N SER A 114 1.81 1.46 -12.61
CA SER A 114 2.85 2.11 -13.37
C SER A 114 3.58 3.04 -12.42
N VAL A 115 4.88 2.86 -12.26
CA VAL A 115 5.68 3.69 -11.37
C VAL A 115 6.85 4.21 -12.18
N GLU A 116 6.88 5.51 -12.42
CA GLU A 116 7.91 6.15 -13.22
C GLU A 116 8.10 5.44 -14.55
N GLY A 117 7.02 5.11 -15.20
CA GLY A 117 7.08 4.46 -16.49
C GLY A 117 7.32 2.98 -16.46
N ARG A 118 7.55 2.40 -15.30
CA ARG A 118 7.75 0.96 -15.18
C ARG A 118 6.39 0.32 -14.89
N GLU A 119 6.04 -0.65 -15.70
CA GLU A 119 4.75 -1.31 -15.57
C GLU A 119 4.86 -2.55 -14.72
N GLY A 120 3.86 -2.83 -13.92
CA GLY A 120 3.88 -3.99 -13.07
C GLY A 120 2.48 -4.43 -12.69
N LEU A 121 2.43 -5.59 -12.06
CA LEU A 121 1.20 -6.14 -11.52
C LEU A 121 1.44 -6.44 -10.05
N GLY A 122 0.42 -6.27 -9.26
CA GLY A 122 0.58 -6.57 -7.85
C GLY A 122 -0.68 -6.34 -7.06
N HIS A 123 -0.61 -6.70 -5.81
CA HIS A 123 -1.77 -6.61 -4.92
C HIS A 123 -1.73 -5.35 -4.08
N TYR A 124 -2.91 -4.97 -3.63
CA TYR A 124 -3.10 -3.94 -2.62
C TYR A 124 -4.11 -4.52 -1.63
N GLU A 125 -3.64 -4.91 -0.48
CA GLU A 125 -4.48 -5.52 0.52
C GLU A 125 -4.80 -4.52 1.62
N LEU A 126 -6.07 -4.45 1.99
CA LEU A 126 -6.52 -3.66 3.12
C LEU A 126 -7.10 -4.62 4.14
N ALA A 127 -6.46 -4.73 5.29
CA ALA A 127 -6.87 -5.67 6.31
C ALA A 127 -7.27 -4.93 7.58
N ARG A 128 -8.38 -5.35 8.17
CA ARG A 128 -8.86 -4.82 9.43
C ARG A 128 -8.80 -5.95 10.44
N GLU A 129 -8.00 -5.75 11.47
CA GLU A 129 -7.81 -6.75 12.50
C GLU A 129 -8.38 -6.27 13.81
N ASP A 130 -9.19 -7.10 14.43
CA ASP A 130 -9.68 -6.79 15.76
C ASP A 130 -8.58 -7.00 16.78
N ALA A 131 -8.58 -6.18 17.78
CA ALA A 131 -7.59 -6.29 18.84
C ALA A 131 -7.85 -7.47 19.73
#